data_8026f525bf74dee1912f971bdf3750bb
#
_entry.id   8026f525bf74dee1912f971bdf3750bb
#
_cell.length_a   1.000
_cell.length_b   1.000
_cell.length_c   1.000
_cell.angle_alpha   90.00
_cell.angle_beta   90.00
_cell.angle_gamma   90.00
#
_symmetry.space_group_name_H-M   'P 1'
#
loop_
_entity.id
_entity.type
_entity.pdbx_description
1 polymer ?
#
loop_
_entity_poly.entity_id
_entity_poly.type
_entity_poly.pdbx_seq_one_letter_code
_entity_poly.pdbx_strand_id
1 'polypeptide(L)'
;MRNDRFVGEEVNRREKKPERLVHGGDWAGFEERFGYEPLDFSVNVSPLGLTEGIKTAVIKTLETADRYPDPLCRRLRKAIAEREQVEEGSCLCGNGADDLIFRLAAAVKPRKALITAPTFSEYRAAMELQGTEIEEFELKEIDGFSLTEEFIEHIKADTDIVFICEPNNPTGVTTPRNLLKKILERCAEVGALLVIDECFNDFLDEPESQSMREFLSDFDNLLILKSFTKLYAMAGIRLGYCLCYD
;
A
#
# COMPACT_ATOMS: atom_id res chain seq x y z
N MET A 1 16.10 -0.47 70.70
CA MET A 1 14.81 -0.03 70.21
C MET A 1 15.04 0.92 69.07
N ARG A 2 14.83 0.44 67.83
CA ARG A 2 14.31 1.17 66.66
C ARG A 2 14.19 0.17 65.53
N ASN A 3 12.93 -0.13 65.23
CA ASN A 3 12.52 -0.91 64.05
C ASN A 3 12.63 0.00 62.83
N ASP A 4 13.44 -0.35 61.85
CA ASP A 4 13.32 0.18 60.51
C ASP A 4 12.74 -0.89 59.62
N ARG A 5 11.45 -0.69 59.27
CA ARG A 5 10.71 -1.45 58.29
C ARG A 5 11.21 -1.06 56.92
N PHE A 6 11.85 -2.00 56.24
CA PHE A 6 12.00 -1.91 54.78
C PHE A 6 10.63 -2.17 54.13
N VAL A 7 10.01 -1.11 53.63
CA VAL A 7 8.86 -1.16 52.76
C VAL A 7 9.40 -1.53 51.39
N GLY A 8 9.15 -2.77 50.96
CA GLY A 8 9.45 -3.19 49.60
C GLY A 8 8.54 -2.45 48.61
N GLU A 9 9.11 -1.61 47.77
CA GLU A 9 8.46 -1.11 46.60
C GLU A 9 8.23 -2.29 45.62
N GLU A 10 7.02 -2.76 45.53
CA GLU A 10 6.58 -3.58 44.41
C GLU A 10 6.68 -2.75 43.11
N VAL A 11 7.80 -2.91 42.42
CA VAL A 11 7.94 -2.41 41.04
C VAL A 11 6.97 -3.21 40.19
N ASN A 12 5.83 -2.58 39.94
CA ASN A 12 4.80 -3.08 39.04
C ASN A 12 5.39 -3.18 37.61
N ARG A 13 6.11 -4.27 37.34
CA ARG A 13 6.55 -4.63 35.99
C ARG A 13 5.31 -4.97 35.18
N ARG A 14 4.66 -3.96 34.60
CA ARG A 14 3.78 -4.18 33.47
C ARG A 14 4.60 -4.93 32.42
N GLU A 15 4.34 -6.22 32.27
CA GLU A 15 4.86 -6.98 31.15
C GLU A 15 4.49 -6.21 29.89
N LYS A 16 5.46 -5.58 29.23
CA LYS A 16 5.26 -5.02 27.90
C LYS A 16 4.85 -6.20 27.02
N LYS A 17 3.60 -6.20 26.53
CA LYS A 17 3.23 -7.13 25.45
C LYS A 17 4.29 -6.99 24.36
N PRO A 18 4.82 -8.11 23.83
CA PRO A 18 5.78 -8.02 22.74
C PRO A 18 5.19 -7.16 21.63
N GLU A 19 5.95 -6.18 21.19
CA GLU A 19 5.57 -5.29 20.10
C GLU A 19 5.33 -6.17 18.87
N ARG A 20 4.08 -6.26 18.41
CA ARG A 20 3.73 -7.10 17.27
C ARG A 20 4.10 -6.34 16.01
N LEU A 21 5.23 -6.68 15.42
CA LEU A 21 5.60 -6.17 14.10
C LEU A 21 4.59 -6.69 13.07
N VAL A 22 3.96 -5.78 12.36
CA VAL A 22 2.98 -6.10 11.31
C VAL A 22 3.69 -6.33 9.98
N HIS A 23 4.83 -5.67 9.77
CA HIS A 23 5.63 -5.75 8.55
C HIS A 23 7.02 -6.31 8.80
N GLY A 24 7.62 -6.88 7.74
CA GLY A 24 9.02 -7.22 7.70
C GLY A 24 9.94 -5.99 7.59
N GLY A 25 11.25 -6.22 7.51
CA GLY A 25 12.27 -5.17 7.31
C GLY A 25 12.74 -4.51 8.60
N ASP A 26 12.53 -5.11 9.76
CA ASP A 26 13.10 -4.64 11.03
C ASP A 26 14.58 -4.99 11.18
N TRP A 27 15.40 -4.40 10.32
CA TRP A 27 16.85 -4.62 10.32
C TRP A 27 17.49 -4.11 11.62
N ALA A 28 17.06 -2.92 12.07
CA ALA A 28 17.61 -2.31 13.27
C ALA A 28 17.34 -3.14 14.52
N GLY A 29 16.12 -3.63 14.71
CA GLY A 29 15.76 -4.48 15.83
C GLY A 29 16.46 -5.86 15.78
N PHE A 30 16.66 -6.39 14.57
CA PHE A 30 17.43 -7.64 14.41
C PHE A 30 18.91 -7.42 14.75
N GLU A 31 19.55 -6.35 14.22
CA GLU A 31 20.96 -6.04 14.50
C GLU A 31 21.19 -5.74 15.98
N GLU A 32 20.30 -4.98 16.63
CA GLU A 32 20.36 -4.73 18.07
C GLU A 32 20.31 -6.03 18.89
N ARG A 33 19.47 -6.99 18.46
CA ARG A 33 19.28 -8.25 19.18
C ARG A 33 20.39 -9.25 18.95
N PHE A 34 20.93 -9.34 17.72
CA PHE A 34 21.83 -10.42 17.32
C PHE A 34 23.26 -9.96 16.99
N GLY A 35 23.49 -8.65 16.81
CA GLY A 35 24.81 -8.06 16.57
C GLY A 35 25.35 -8.24 15.14
N TYR A 36 24.51 -8.60 14.17
CA TYR A 36 24.87 -8.74 12.77
C TYR A 36 23.67 -8.45 11.86
N GLU A 37 23.92 -8.12 10.59
CA GLU A 37 22.88 -7.84 9.60
C GLU A 37 22.05 -9.10 9.25
N PRO A 38 20.73 -9.00 9.12
CA PRO A 38 19.89 -10.14 8.74
C PRO A 38 20.07 -10.52 7.26
N LEU A 39 19.91 -11.81 6.96
CA LEU A 39 19.54 -12.24 5.62
C LEU A 39 18.02 -12.11 5.51
N ASP A 40 17.56 -11.01 4.90
CA ASP A 40 16.16 -10.59 4.95
C ASP A 40 15.32 -11.24 3.85
N PHE A 41 14.37 -12.09 4.26
CA PHE A 41 13.32 -12.66 3.42
C PHE A 41 11.91 -12.11 3.77
N SER A 42 11.85 -11.06 4.60
CA SER A 42 10.59 -10.53 5.11
C SER A 42 10.00 -9.39 4.28
N VAL A 43 10.75 -8.88 3.29
CA VAL A 43 10.29 -7.79 2.42
C VAL A 43 10.40 -8.12 0.95
N ASN A 44 9.43 -7.67 0.16
CA ASN A 44 9.38 -7.87 -1.29
C ASN A 44 9.98 -6.63 -2.00
N VAL A 45 11.29 -6.47 -1.93
CA VAL A 45 12.04 -5.39 -2.60
C VAL A 45 13.02 -6.02 -3.58
N SER A 46 13.23 -5.38 -4.74
CA SER A 46 14.14 -5.88 -5.76
C SER A 46 15.53 -6.18 -5.18
N PRO A 47 16.04 -7.41 -5.32
CA PRO A 47 17.36 -7.80 -4.82
C PRO A 47 18.51 -7.12 -5.55
N LEU A 48 18.24 -6.45 -6.67
CA LEU A 48 19.24 -5.71 -7.44
C LEU A 48 19.66 -4.39 -6.75
N GLY A 49 18.88 -3.95 -5.75
CA GLY A 49 19.13 -2.73 -5.01
C GLY A 49 18.94 -1.45 -5.83
N LEU A 50 19.33 -0.32 -5.26
CA LEU A 50 19.29 0.98 -5.94
C LEU A 50 20.27 1.04 -7.09
N THR A 51 19.82 1.49 -8.27
CA THR A 51 20.70 1.75 -9.40
C THR A 51 21.62 2.93 -9.13
N GLU A 52 22.78 2.98 -9.79
CA GLU A 52 23.74 4.09 -9.64
C GLU A 52 23.14 5.44 -10.06
N GLY A 53 22.22 5.45 -11.05
CA GLY A 53 21.50 6.66 -11.45
C GLY A 53 20.63 7.20 -10.33
N ILE A 54 19.88 6.33 -9.62
CA ILE A 54 19.05 6.72 -8.48
C ILE A 54 19.92 7.22 -7.33
N LYS A 55 21.00 6.51 -6.97
CA LYS A 55 21.93 6.94 -5.92
C LYS A 55 22.50 8.31 -6.21
N THR A 56 23.00 8.54 -7.43
CA THR A 56 23.55 9.83 -7.86
C THR A 56 22.50 10.95 -7.77
N ALA A 57 21.27 10.68 -8.21
CA ALA A 57 20.19 11.67 -8.14
C ALA A 57 19.85 12.04 -6.69
N VAL A 58 19.78 11.05 -5.78
CA VAL A 58 19.52 11.28 -4.35
C VAL A 58 20.64 12.09 -3.71
N ILE A 59 21.91 11.72 -3.94
CA ILE A 59 23.06 12.45 -3.40
C ILE A 59 23.02 13.91 -3.86
N LYS A 60 22.72 14.17 -5.13
CA LYS A 60 22.63 15.53 -5.67
C LYS A 60 21.54 16.37 -4.99
N THR A 61 20.46 15.77 -4.50
CA THR A 61 19.40 16.52 -3.80
C THR A 61 19.83 17.08 -2.46
N LEU A 62 20.92 16.53 -1.85
CA LEU A 62 21.45 17.05 -0.59
C LEU A 62 21.98 18.49 -0.73
N GLU A 63 22.39 18.92 -1.93
CA GLU A 63 22.83 20.30 -2.19
C GLU A 63 21.72 21.35 -1.96
N THR A 64 20.45 20.90 -1.93
CA THR A 64 19.27 21.74 -1.75
C THR A 64 18.39 21.30 -0.59
N ALA A 65 18.90 20.43 0.29
CA ALA A 65 18.15 19.89 1.42
C ALA A 65 17.79 20.96 2.48
N ASP A 66 18.41 22.13 2.41
CA ASP A 66 18.09 23.32 3.21
C ASP A 66 16.83 24.06 2.72
N ARG A 67 16.22 23.61 1.63
CA ARG A 67 15.03 24.23 1.03
C ARG A 67 13.84 23.29 1.10
N TYR A 68 12.66 23.88 1.28
CA TYR A 68 11.43 23.09 1.15
C TYR A 68 11.28 22.53 -0.27
N PRO A 69 10.84 21.27 -0.41
CA PRO A 69 10.53 20.71 -1.73
C PRO A 69 9.35 21.42 -2.38
N ASP A 70 9.16 21.22 -3.68
CA ASP A 70 7.97 21.71 -4.37
C ASP A 70 6.69 21.10 -3.76
N PRO A 71 5.82 21.91 -3.12
CA PRO A 71 4.65 21.42 -2.39
C PRO A 71 3.60 20.76 -3.31
N LEU A 72 3.67 21.02 -4.62
CA LEU A 72 2.77 20.44 -5.61
C LEU A 72 3.43 19.29 -6.41
N CYS A 73 4.68 18.95 -6.11
CA CYS A 73 5.43 17.89 -6.81
C CYS A 73 5.39 18.03 -8.35
N ARG A 74 5.36 19.25 -8.92
CA ARG A 74 5.10 19.50 -10.34
C ARG A 74 5.98 18.71 -11.29
N ARG A 75 7.31 18.73 -11.05
CA ARG A 75 8.26 17.98 -11.89
C ARG A 75 8.04 16.48 -11.82
N LEU A 76 7.75 15.95 -10.63
CA LEU A 76 7.51 14.54 -10.42
C LEU A 76 6.20 14.10 -11.08
N ARG A 77 5.11 14.86 -10.84
CA ARG A 77 3.80 14.60 -11.44
C ARG A 77 3.89 14.59 -12.97
N LYS A 78 4.57 15.58 -13.56
CA LYS A 78 4.79 15.62 -15.00
C LYS A 78 5.52 14.37 -15.51
N ALA A 79 6.62 13.97 -14.85
CA ALA A 79 7.37 12.77 -15.26
C ALA A 79 6.54 11.47 -15.11
N ILE A 80 5.70 11.38 -14.05
CA ILE A 80 4.78 10.27 -13.87
C ILE A 80 3.72 10.28 -14.98
N ALA A 81 3.11 11.42 -15.25
CA ALA A 81 2.07 11.58 -16.26
C ALA A 81 2.58 11.19 -17.68
N GLU A 82 3.80 11.64 -18.03
CA GLU A 82 4.45 11.26 -19.27
C GLU A 82 4.70 9.74 -19.36
N ARG A 83 5.16 9.12 -18.26
CA ARG A 83 5.41 7.67 -18.19
C ARG A 83 4.11 6.88 -18.27
N GLU A 84 3.13 7.27 -17.49
CA GLU A 84 1.84 6.57 -17.36
C GLU A 84 0.86 6.94 -18.49
N GLN A 85 1.21 7.90 -19.35
CA GLN A 85 0.35 8.39 -20.44
C GLN A 85 -1.02 8.89 -19.95
N VAL A 86 -1.02 9.63 -18.85
CA VAL A 86 -2.19 10.26 -18.25
C VAL A 86 -1.99 11.77 -18.13
N GLU A 87 -3.02 12.52 -17.78
CA GLU A 87 -2.91 13.95 -17.49
C GLU A 87 -2.18 14.20 -16.16
N GLU A 88 -1.44 15.32 -16.04
CA GLU A 88 -0.77 15.68 -14.78
C GLU A 88 -1.75 15.84 -13.61
N GLY A 89 -2.99 16.27 -13.90
CA GLY A 89 -4.09 16.39 -12.93
C GLY A 89 -4.43 15.06 -12.27
N SER A 90 -4.33 13.97 -13.01
CA SER A 90 -4.66 12.63 -12.54
C SER A 90 -3.62 12.02 -11.60
N CYS A 91 -2.47 12.69 -11.35
CA CYS A 91 -1.37 12.16 -10.53
C CYS A 91 -1.33 12.83 -9.16
N LEU A 92 -1.31 12.04 -8.09
CA LEU A 92 -1.04 12.50 -6.73
C LEU A 92 0.14 11.73 -6.14
N CYS A 93 1.16 12.44 -5.65
CA CYS A 93 2.35 11.85 -5.03
C CYS A 93 2.17 11.72 -3.51
N GLY A 94 2.76 10.66 -2.93
CA GLY A 94 2.74 10.38 -1.51
C GLY A 94 4.06 9.86 -0.98
N ASN A 95 4.19 9.81 0.33
CA ASN A 95 5.35 9.28 1.06
C ASN A 95 5.32 7.74 1.12
N GLY A 96 5.29 7.10 -0.05
CA GLY A 96 4.97 5.70 -0.26
C GLY A 96 3.47 5.49 -0.53
N ALA A 97 3.09 4.28 -0.93
CA ALA A 97 1.68 3.92 -1.15
C ALA A 97 0.88 3.96 0.16
N ASP A 98 1.49 3.60 1.27
CA ASP A 98 0.85 3.60 2.60
C ASP A 98 0.30 4.99 2.95
N ASP A 99 1.09 6.06 2.77
CA ASP A 99 0.63 7.44 3.00
C ASP A 99 -0.64 7.76 2.18
N LEU A 100 -0.69 7.30 0.93
CA LEU A 100 -1.85 7.52 0.06
C LEU A 100 -3.07 6.73 0.52
N ILE A 101 -2.90 5.49 0.99
CA ILE A 101 -3.99 4.66 1.53
C ILE A 101 -4.62 5.35 2.76
N PHE A 102 -3.80 5.80 3.71
CA PHE A 102 -4.30 6.48 4.91
C PHE A 102 -4.93 7.83 4.60
N ARG A 103 -4.36 8.61 3.68
CA ARG A 103 -4.94 9.89 3.22
C ARG A 103 -6.25 9.67 2.49
N LEU A 104 -6.35 8.63 1.65
CA LEU A 104 -7.58 8.26 0.97
C LEU A 104 -8.67 7.91 1.99
N ALA A 105 -8.36 7.05 2.96
CA ALA A 105 -9.28 6.69 4.05
C ALA A 105 -9.81 7.93 4.78
N ALA A 106 -8.91 8.87 5.12
CA ALA A 106 -9.27 10.10 5.82
C ALA A 106 -10.10 11.07 4.95
N ALA A 107 -9.89 11.07 3.63
CA ALA A 107 -10.62 11.93 2.69
C ALA A 107 -12.02 11.38 2.38
N VAL A 108 -12.12 10.09 2.08
CA VAL A 108 -13.38 9.41 1.70
C VAL A 108 -14.25 9.13 2.91
N LYS A 109 -13.66 8.74 4.05
CA LYS A 109 -14.35 8.33 5.29
C LYS A 109 -15.43 7.30 5.02
N PRO A 110 -15.09 6.17 4.41
CA PRO A 110 -16.06 5.17 4.03
C PRO A 110 -16.72 4.56 5.27
N ARG A 111 -18.01 4.23 5.18
CA ARG A 111 -18.73 3.53 6.24
C ARG A 111 -18.51 2.03 6.13
N LYS A 112 -18.39 1.51 4.90
CA LYS A 112 -18.20 0.10 4.62
C LYS A 112 -17.15 -0.11 3.54
N ALA A 113 -16.17 -0.97 3.83
CA ALA A 113 -15.12 -1.39 2.92
C ALA A 113 -15.21 -2.90 2.65
N LEU A 114 -14.92 -3.29 1.41
CA LEU A 114 -14.72 -4.69 1.02
C LEU A 114 -13.24 -4.88 0.67
N ILE A 115 -12.59 -5.84 1.31
CA ILE A 115 -11.19 -6.21 1.04
C ILE A 115 -11.07 -7.72 0.83
N THR A 116 -10.05 -8.17 0.12
CA THR A 116 -9.71 -9.60 0.06
C THR A 116 -8.91 -10.04 1.29
N ALA A 117 -8.91 -11.33 1.62
CA ALA A 117 -8.08 -11.92 2.66
C ALA A 117 -7.56 -13.31 2.23
N PRO A 118 -6.21 -13.56 2.25
CA PRO A 118 -5.17 -12.63 2.68
C PRO A 118 -4.86 -11.53 1.65
N THR A 119 -4.52 -10.33 2.15
CA THR A 119 -4.05 -9.21 1.34
C THR A 119 -3.14 -8.30 2.17
N PHE A 120 -2.72 -7.16 1.61
CA PHE A 120 -1.88 -6.20 2.31
C PHE A 120 -2.61 -5.57 3.51
N SER A 121 -1.99 -5.65 4.69
CA SER A 121 -2.62 -5.31 5.98
C SER A 121 -3.00 -3.84 6.15
N GLU A 122 -2.36 -2.93 5.39
CA GLU A 122 -2.58 -1.49 5.56
C GLU A 122 -3.96 -1.03 5.08
N TYR A 123 -4.62 -1.77 4.18
CA TYR A 123 -5.99 -1.45 3.81
C TYR A 123 -6.91 -1.55 5.04
N ARG A 124 -6.82 -2.67 5.76
CA ARG A 124 -7.58 -2.86 7.01
C ARG A 124 -7.20 -1.80 8.03
N ALA A 125 -5.90 -1.58 8.29
CA ALA A 125 -5.44 -0.63 9.29
C ALA A 125 -5.95 0.79 9.02
N ALA A 126 -5.91 1.25 7.77
CA ALA A 126 -6.40 2.56 7.37
C ALA A 126 -7.92 2.68 7.54
N MET A 127 -8.68 1.63 7.21
CA MET A 127 -10.15 1.62 7.36
C MET A 127 -10.55 1.59 8.84
N GLU A 128 -9.90 0.77 9.67
CA GLU A 128 -10.15 0.70 11.11
C GLU A 128 -9.94 2.05 11.81
N LEU A 129 -8.94 2.83 11.39
CA LEU A 129 -8.71 4.18 11.94
C LEU A 129 -9.86 5.17 11.65
N GLN A 130 -10.65 4.93 10.61
CA GLN A 130 -11.83 5.73 10.29
C GLN A 130 -13.11 5.19 10.94
N GLY A 131 -13.04 4.03 11.60
CA GLY A 131 -14.22 3.35 12.16
C GLY A 131 -15.08 2.68 11.07
N THR A 132 -14.49 2.38 9.92
CA THR A 132 -15.14 1.72 8.79
C THR A 132 -15.49 0.27 9.13
N GLU A 133 -16.71 -0.17 8.80
CA GLU A 133 -17.05 -1.58 8.79
C GLU A 133 -16.32 -2.29 7.66
N ILE A 134 -15.65 -3.40 7.96
CA ILE A 134 -14.82 -4.12 6.99
C ILE A 134 -15.43 -5.50 6.74
N GLU A 135 -15.82 -5.75 5.50
CA GLU A 135 -16.16 -7.07 4.99
C GLU A 135 -14.92 -7.68 4.33
N GLU A 136 -14.54 -8.89 4.72
CA GLU A 136 -13.43 -9.63 4.10
C GLU A 136 -13.96 -10.73 3.21
N PHE A 137 -13.48 -10.77 1.97
CA PHE A 137 -13.67 -11.90 1.06
C PHE A 137 -12.48 -12.84 1.15
N GLU A 138 -12.70 -14.06 1.62
CA GLU A 138 -11.65 -15.06 1.80
C GLU A 138 -11.21 -15.64 0.45
N LEU A 139 -9.93 -15.46 0.12
CA LEU A 139 -9.28 -16.13 -0.99
C LEU A 139 -8.90 -17.56 -0.56
N LYS A 140 -9.42 -18.56 -1.24
CA LYS A 140 -9.30 -19.97 -0.82
C LYS A 140 -8.09 -20.65 -1.43
N GLU A 141 -7.39 -21.47 -0.66
CA GLU A 141 -6.27 -22.27 -1.13
C GLU A 141 -6.69 -23.25 -2.26
N ILE A 142 -7.91 -23.81 -2.17
CA ILE A 142 -8.45 -24.71 -3.21
C ILE A 142 -8.54 -24.06 -4.58
N ASP A 143 -8.71 -22.73 -4.63
CA ASP A 143 -8.77 -21.91 -5.84
C ASP A 143 -7.40 -21.29 -6.17
N GLY A 144 -6.32 -21.73 -5.50
CA GLY A 144 -4.98 -21.16 -5.62
C GLY A 144 -4.89 -19.72 -5.19
N PHE A 145 -5.73 -19.28 -4.24
CA PHE A 145 -5.86 -17.90 -3.78
C PHE A 145 -6.27 -16.90 -4.89
N SER A 146 -6.89 -17.40 -5.95
CA SER A 146 -7.39 -16.55 -7.04
C SER A 146 -8.69 -15.86 -6.63
N LEU A 147 -8.84 -14.60 -7.07
CA LEU A 147 -10.12 -13.91 -6.99
C LEU A 147 -11.11 -14.53 -7.99
N THR A 148 -12.33 -14.80 -7.55
CA THR A 148 -13.38 -15.44 -8.37
C THR A 148 -14.52 -14.47 -8.65
N GLU A 149 -15.41 -14.83 -9.60
CA GLU A 149 -16.60 -14.02 -9.91
C GLU A 149 -17.57 -13.87 -8.71
N GLU A 150 -17.50 -14.79 -7.73
CA GLU A 150 -18.26 -14.70 -6.48
C GLU A 150 -18.01 -13.38 -5.73
N PHE A 151 -16.83 -12.79 -5.87
CA PHE A 151 -16.47 -11.51 -5.27
C PHE A 151 -17.42 -10.37 -5.67
N ILE A 152 -17.95 -10.41 -6.89
CA ILE A 152 -18.87 -9.37 -7.41
C ILE A 152 -20.16 -9.32 -6.59
N GLU A 153 -20.62 -10.48 -6.09
CA GLU A 153 -21.83 -10.58 -5.27
C GLU A 153 -21.66 -9.94 -3.86
N HIS A 154 -20.41 -9.78 -3.41
CA HIS A 154 -20.07 -9.10 -2.17
C HIS A 154 -20.06 -7.57 -2.30
N ILE A 155 -20.03 -7.03 -3.52
CA ILE A 155 -20.13 -5.58 -3.77
C ILE A 155 -21.61 -5.18 -3.71
N LYS A 156 -22.04 -4.73 -2.54
CA LYS A 156 -23.43 -4.38 -2.22
C LYS A 156 -23.71 -2.89 -2.38
N ALA A 157 -24.97 -2.49 -2.35
CA ALA A 157 -25.38 -1.09 -2.47
C ALA A 157 -24.90 -0.19 -1.32
N ASP A 158 -24.47 -0.77 -0.20
CA ASP A 158 -23.92 -0.08 0.97
C ASP A 158 -22.39 -0.12 1.04
N THR A 159 -21.72 -0.72 0.04
CA THR A 159 -20.26 -0.71 -0.06
C THR A 159 -19.79 0.65 -0.56
N ASP A 160 -18.92 1.32 0.21
CA ASP A 160 -18.39 2.64 -0.16
C ASP A 160 -17.02 2.54 -0.85
N ILE A 161 -16.21 1.52 -0.50
CA ILE A 161 -14.87 1.34 -1.05
C ILE A 161 -14.48 -0.14 -1.17
N VAL A 162 -13.77 -0.48 -2.23
CA VAL A 162 -13.24 -1.83 -2.49
C VAL A 162 -11.74 -1.74 -2.72
N PHE A 163 -10.94 -2.62 -2.07
CA PHE A 163 -9.50 -2.73 -2.31
C PHE A 163 -9.16 -4.07 -2.95
N ILE A 164 -8.37 -4.03 -4.01
CA ILE A 164 -7.77 -5.19 -4.65
C ILE A 164 -6.27 -4.93 -4.83
N CYS A 165 -5.43 -5.83 -4.33
CA CYS A 165 -3.99 -5.82 -4.57
C CYS A 165 -3.68 -6.65 -5.82
N GLU A 166 -3.02 -6.05 -6.81
CA GLU A 166 -2.83 -6.67 -8.13
C GLU A 166 -1.42 -6.43 -8.68
N PRO A 167 -0.57 -7.46 -8.75
CA PRO A 167 -0.70 -8.80 -8.16
C PRO A 167 -0.88 -8.78 -6.65
N ASN A 168 -1.63 -9.77 -6.12
CA ASN A 168 -1.94 -9.78 -4.68
C ASN A 168 -0.71 -10.05 -3.80
N ASN A 169 -0.55 -9.28 -2.77
CA ASN A 169 0.41 -9.53 -1.68
C ASN A 169 -0.34 -10.10 -0.46
N PRO A 170 -0.05 -11.34 0.03
CA PRO A 170 1.20 -12.06 -0.16
C PRO A 170 1.21 -13.15 -1.22
N THR A 171 0.10 -13.44 -1.90
CA THR A 171 -0.05 -14.65 -2.71
C THR A 171 0.68 -14.60 -4.05
N GLY A 172 0.97 -13.40 -4.57
CA GLY A 172 1.57 -13.18 -5.89
C GLY A 172 0.64 -13.50 -7.07
N VAL A 173 -0.63 -13.82 -6.80
CA VAL A 173 -1.60 -14.21 -7.82
C VAL A 173 -2.20 -12.98 -8.48
N THR A 174 -2.35 -13.04 -9.79
CA THR A 174 -3.02 -12.01 -10.59
C THR A 174 -4.48 -12.34 -10.81
N THR A 175 -5.33 -11.32 -10.91
CA THR A 175 -6.73 -11.44 -11.25
C THR A 175 -6.91 -11.26 -12.76
N PRO A 176 -7.67 -12.10 -13.45
CA PRO A 176 -7.95 -11.89 -14.87
C PRO A 176 -8.54 -10.49 -15.14
N ARG A 177 -7.97 -9.76 -16.09
CA ARG A 177 -8.34 -8.37 -16.36
C ARG A 177 -9.82 -8.16 -16.68
N ASN A 178 -10.45 -9.14 -17.34
CA ASN A 178 -11.89 -9.12 -17.60
C ASN A 178 -12.72 -9.21 -16.31
N LEU A 179 -12.22 -9.89 -15.27
CA LEU A 179 -12.86 -9.92 -13.96
C LEU A 179 -12.68 -8.58 -13.24
N LEU A 180 -11.47 -8.00 -13.26
CA LEU A 180 -11.24 -6.65 -12.72
C LEU A 180 -12.16 -5.61 -13.34
N LYS A 181 -12.37 -5.70 -14.66
CA LYS A 181 -13.31 -4.81 -15.36
C LYS A 181 -14.75 -4.99 -14.88
N LYS A 182 -15.23 -6.23 -14.74
CA LYS A 182 -16.58 -6.50 -14.18
C LYS A 182 -16.74 -5.96 -12.77
N ILE A 183 -15.69 -6.07 -11.93
CA ILE A 183 -15.66 -5.53 -10.58
C ILE A 183 -15.75 -4.00 -10.62
N LEU A 184 -15.00 -3.34 -11.51
CA LEU A 184 -15.04 -1.90 -11.70
C LEU A 184 -16.43 -1.41 -12.11
N GLU A 185 -17.03 -2.08 -13.11
CA GLU A 185 -18.39 -1.80 -13.55
C GLU A 185 -19.41 -1.97 -12.41
N ARG A 186 -19.26 -3.04 -11.61
CA ARG A 186 -20.13 -3.26 -10.44
C ARG A 186 -19.93 -2.20 -9.37
N CYS A 187 -18.70 -1.78 -9.09
CA CYS A 187 -18.43 -0.68 -8.17
C CYS A 187 -19.09 0.63 -8.65
N ALA A 188 -19.01 0.93 -9.95
CA ALA A 188 -19.67 2.10 -10.54
C ALA A 188 -21.19 2.06 -10.37
N GLU A 189 -21.83 0.90 -10.60
CA GLU A 189 -23.29 0.72 -10.44
C GLU A 189 -23.77 1.03 -9.01
N VAL A 190 -22.98 0.71 -7.98
CA VAL A 190 -23.36 0.94 -6.58
C VAL A 190 -22.80 2.23 -6.00
N GLY A 191 -21.96 2.96 -6.76
CA GLY A 191 -21.30 4.19 -6.32
C GLY A 191 -20.12 3.95 -5.38
N ALA A 192 -19.51 2.76 -5.41
CA ALA A 192 -18.33 2.42 -4.64
C ALA A 192 -17.04 2.87 -5.35
N LEU A 193 -16.06 3.35 -4.61
CA LEU A 193 -14.70 3.57 -5.11
C LEU A 193 -13.95 2.25 -5.21
N LEU A 194 -13.38 1.94 -6.37
CA LEU A 194 -12.46 0.82 -6.55
C LEU A 194 -11.01 1.31 -6.45
N VAL A 195 -10.26 0.75 -5.53
CA VAL A 195 -8.81 0.98 -5.38
C VAL A 195 -8.07 -0.28 -5.82
N ILE A 196 -7.29 -0.17 -6.89
CA ILE A 196 -6.41 -1.24 -7.35
C ILE A 196 -4.97 -0.87 -7.01
N ASP A 197 -4.35 -1.70 -6.16
CA ASP A 197 -2.96 -1.51 -5.78
C ASP A 197 -2.04 -2.27 -6.74
N GLU A 198 -1.50 -1.54 -7.71
CA GLU A 198 -0.57 -2.05 -8.72
C GLU A 198 0.91 -1.90 -8.29
N CYS A 199 1.23 -1.85 -7.00
CA CYS A 199 2.62 -1.70 -6.52
C CYS A 199 3.55 -2.83 -6.96
N PHE A 200 3.02 -3.99 -7.32
CA PHE A 200 3.76 -5.15 -7.83
C PHE A 200 3.59 -5.39 -9.33
N ASN A 201 2.74 -4.62 -10.00
CA ASN A 201 2.41 -4.83 -11.41
C ASN A 201 3.65 -4.77 -12.33
N ASP A 202 4.60 -3.87 -12.03
CA ASP A 202 5.84 -3.69 -12.81
C ASP A 202 6.80 -4.91 -12.75
N PHE A 203 6.51 -5.93 -11.92
CA PHE A 203 7.25 -7.20 -11.91
C PHE A 203 6.71 -8.25 -12.89
N LEU A 204 5.56 -7.99 -13.49
CA LEU A 204 4.99 -8.87 -14.51
C LEU A 204 5.76 -8.76 -15.83
N ASP A 205 5.74 -9.82 -16.64
CA ASP A 205 6.38 -9.83 -17.95
C ASP A 205 5.72 -8.82 -18.92
N GLU A 206 4.39 -8.63 -18.77
CA GLU A 206 3.59 -7.68 -19.58
C GLU A 206 2.75 -6.76 -18.67
N PRO A 207 3.37 -5.84 -17.92
CA PRO A 207 2.68 -5.02 -16.93
C PRO A 207 1.60 -4.11 -17.55
N GLU A 208 1.81 -3.64 -18.77
CA GLU A 208 0.86 -2.76 -19.46
C GLU A 208 -0.46 -3.47 -19.79
N SER A 209 -0.41 -4.78 -20.09
CA SER A 209 -1.59 -5.57 -20.41
C SER A 209 -2.46 -5.88 -19.20
N GLN A 210 -1.88 -5.83 -17.99
CA GLN A 210 -2.57 -6.11 -16.73
C GLN A 210 -3.10 -4.84 -16.04
N SER A 211 -2.44 -3.70 -16.26
CA SER A 211 -2.84 -2.45 -15.64
C SER A 211 -4.26 -2.03 -16.01
N MET A 212 -5.00 -1.52 -15.03
CA MET A 212 -6.34 -0.96 -15.24
C MET A 212 -6.30 0.52 -15.65
N ARG A 213 -5.13 1.07 -15.94
CA ARG A 213 -4.91 2.47 -16.27
C ARG A 213 -5.76 2.98 -17.46
N GLU A 214 -5.98 2.16 -18.48
CA GLU A 214 -6.79 2.56 -19.65
C GLU A 214 -8.24 2.90 -19.32
N PHE A 215 -8.75 2.42 -18.15
CA PHE A 215 -10.11 2.69 -17.70
C PHE A 215 -10.27 3.98 -16.90
N LEU A 216 -9.16 4.65 -16.55
CA LEU A 216 -9.21 5.88 -15.75
C LEU A 216 -10.02 6.99 -16.41
N SER A 217 -9.99 7.08 -17.76
CA SER A 217 -10.76 8.11 -18.49
C SER A 217 -12.26 7.83 -18.54
N ASP A 218 -12.66 6.58 -18.34
CA ASP A 218 -14.04 6.12 -18.49
C ASP A 218 -14.76 5.96 -17.15
N PHE A 219 -13.98 5.88 -16.06
CA PHE A 219 -14.49 5.61 -14.70
C PHE A 219 -13.90 6.57 -13.66
N ASP A 220 -14.72 7.44 -13.12
CA ASP A 220 -14.36 8.38 -12.04
C ASP A 220 -14.25 7.70 -10.66
N ASN A 221 -14.73 6.46 -10.54
CA ASN A 221 -14.66 5.63 -9.35
C ASN A 221 -13.48 4.66 -9.32
N LEU A 222 -12.44 4.86 -10.16
CA LEU A 222 -11.21 4.07 -10.16
C LEU A 222 -10.03 4.87 -9.63
N LEU A 223 -9.30 4.28 -8.66
CA LEU A 223 -8.02 4.78 -8.18
C LEU A 223 -6.98 3.67 -8.28
N ILE A 224 -5.84 3.96 -8.89
CA ILE A 224 -4.72 3.03 -9.00
C ILE A 224 -3.58 3.51 -8.10
N LEU A 225 -3.08 2.64 -7.22
CA LEU A 225 -1.91 2.89 -6.38
C LEU A 225 -0.67 2.31 -7.04
N LYS A 226 0.44 3.05 -6.99
CA LYS A 226 1.75 2.61 -7.47
C LYS A 226 2.87 3.02 -6.52
N SER A 227 3.97 2.25 -6.50
CA SER A 227 5.08 2.47 -5.59
C SER A 227 6.43 2.31 -6.29
N PHE A 228 7.38 3.19 -5.96
CA PHE A 228 8.79 3.01 -6.33
C PHE A 228 9.56 2.12 -5.34
N THR A 229 8.92 1.71 -4.24
CA THR A 229 9.54 0.92 -3.17
C THR A 229 10.06 -0.43 -3.67
N LYS A 230 9.28 -1.12 -4.51
CA LYS A 230 9.45 -2.54 -4.81
C LYS A 230 10.44 -2.76 -5.94
N LEU A 231 10.05 -2.52 -7.20
CA LEU A 231 10.89 -2.75 -8.37
C LEU A 231 12.15 -1.87 -8.37
N TYR A 232 12.03 -0.60 -7.99
CA TYR A 232 13.13 0.36 -8.00
C TYR A 232 13.98 0.33 -6.73
N ALA A 233 13.70 -0.58 -5.79
CA ALA A 233 14.40 -0.74 -4.51
C ALA A 233 14.52 0.56 -3.69
N MET A 234 13.51 1.45 -3.80
CA MET A 234 13.50 2.76 -3.14
C MET A 234 12.79 2.75 -1.78
N ALA A 235 12.84 1.63 -1.05
CA ALA A 235 12.11 1.46 0.21
C ALA A 235 12.41 2.56 1.23
N GLY A 236 13.68 2.95 1.39
CA GLY A 236 14.11 4.01 2.32
C GLY A 236 13.80 5.43 1.85
N ILE A 237 13.50 5.64 0.55
CA ILE A 237 13.22 6.97 -0.01
C ILE A 237 11.76 7.36 0.21
N ARG A 238 10.87 6.37 0.38
CA ARG A 238 9.45 6.59 0.65
C ARG A 238 8.73 7.38 -0.44
N LEU A 239 8.63 6.81 -1.64
CA LEU A 239 7.96 7.44 -2.77
C LEU A 239 6.90 6.51 -3.37
N GLY A 240 5.70 7.03 -3.55
CA GLY A 240 4.58 6.39 -4.23
C GLY A 240 3.69 7.44 -4.90
N TYR A 241 2.76 6.98 -5.69
CA TYR A 241 1.76 7.82 -6.32
C TYR A 241 0.45 7.07 -6.53
N CYS A 242 -0.63 7.81 -6.71
CA CYS A 242 -1.85 7.27 -7.23
C CYS A 242 -2.26 7.99 -8.51
N LEU A 243 -3.04 7.28 -9.30
CA LEU A 243 -3.68 7.78 -10.51
C LEU A 243 -5.20 7.69 -10.30
N CYS A 244 -5.90 8.78 -10.56
CA CYS A 244 -7.37 8.84 -10.57
C CYS A 244 -7.82 9.93 -11.53
N TYR A 245 -9.03 9.83 -12.04
CA TYR A 245 -9.66 10.94 -12.74
C TYR A 245 -10.38 11.83 -11.72
N ASP A 246 -10.42 13.16 -11.99
CA ASP A 246 -11.00 14.17 -11.06
C ASP A 246 -12.52 14.26 -11.20
#